data_33238904d3356aaa7cf4fae7df59672c
#
_entry.id   33238904d3356aaa7cf4fae7df59672c
#
_cell.length_a   1.000
_cell.length_b   1.000
_cell.length_c   1.000
_cell.angle_alpha   90.00
_cell.angle_beta   90.00
_cell.angle_gamma   90.00
#
_symmetry.space_group_name_H-M   'P 1'
#
loop_
_entity.id
_entity.type
_entity.pdbx_description
1 polymer ?
#
loop_
_entity_poly.entity_id
_entity_poly.type
_entity_poly.pdbx_seq_one_letter_code
_entity_poly.pdbx_strand_id
1 'polypeptide(L)'
;MYRFSKRSLERIEGVNPTLITILKEGITDSPYDFGIPRDGGFRTYQRQAELYARGRTTKELIDKGITGIEGRPDKSRITWTLKSYHMTSNAFDIYAYVNGGASWDMEYLEPIARHLIKVAAKHGVILSWGYDLWKKDGAHFQIS
;
A
#
# COMPACT_ATOMS: atom_id res chain seq x y z
N MET A 1 11.41 -20.26 3.09
CA MET A 1 10.10 -19.77 3.56
C MET A 1 10.25 -18.41 4.22
N TYR A 2 9.58 -17.42 3.69
CA TYR A 2 9.64 -16.06 4.25
C TYR A 2 8.53 -15.86 5.26
N ARG A 3 8.71 -14.85 6.13
CA ARG A 3 7.73 -14.45 7.14
C ARG A 3 7.70 -12.94 7.25
N PHE A 4 6.54 -12.38 7.56
CA PHE A 4 6.46 -10.95 7.88
C PHE A 4 7.19 -10.63 9.19
N SER A 5 7.89 -9.51 9.20
CA SER A 5 8.44 -8.94 10.42
C SER A 5 7.29 -8.49 11.34
N LYS A 6 7.61 -8.31 12.63
CA LYS A 6 6.65 -7.74 13.59
C LYS A 6 6.11 -6.41 13.10
N ARG A 7 6.98 -5.57 12.52
CA ARG A 7 6.61 -4.25 12.00
C ARG A 7 5.61 -4.37 10.85
N SER A 8 5.83 -5.28 9.91
CA SER A 8 4.88 -5.51 8.82
C SER A 8 3.54 -6.01 9.31
N LEU A 9 3.54 -6.93 10.29
CA LEU A 9 2.30 -7.43 10.91
C LEU A 9 1.50 -6.31 11.57
N GLU A 10 2.17 -5.40 12.25
CA GLU A 10 1.52 -4.23 12.86
C GLU A 10 0.91 -3.32 11.79
N ARG A 11 1.61 -3.15 10.67
CA ARG A 11 1.17 -2.26 9.58
C ARG A 11 -0.03 -2.78 8.80
N ILE A 12 -0.29 -4.08 8.80
CA ILE A 12 -1.49 -4.64 8.15
C ILE A 12 -2.70 -4.75 9.08
N GLU A 13 -2.56 -4.40 10.35
CA GLU A 13 -3.73 -4.32 11.23
C GLU A 13 -4.75 -3.32 10.66
N GLY A 14 -6.02 -3.70 10.69
CA GLY A 14 -7.10 -2.89 10.11
C GLY A 14 -7.34 -3.11 8.63
N VAL A 15 -6.47 -3.81 7.93
CA VAL A 15 -6.71 -4.25 6.55
C VAL A 15 -7.78 -5.35 6.56
N ASN A 16 -8.55 -5.45 5.48
CA ASN A 16 -9.56 -6.49 5.33
C ASN A 16 -8.98 -7.87 5.69
N PRO A 17 -9.62 -8.64 6.59
CA PRO A 17 -9.11 -9.94 7.02
C PRO A 17 -8.81 -10.92 5.89
N THR A 18 -9.58 -10.87 4.81
CA THR A 18 -9.32 -11.71 3.62
C THR A 18 -7.98 -11.35 2.99
N LEU A 19 -7.66 -10.06 2.89
CA LEU A 19 -6.37 -9.61 2.37
C LEU A 19 -5.22 -9.99 3.30
N ILE A 20 -5.44 -9.93 4.61
CA ILE A 20 -4.44 -10.38 5.60
C ILE A 20 -4.15 -11.87 5.41
N THR A 21 -5.19 -12.68 5.22
CA THR A 21 -5.04 -14.12 4.97
C THR A 21 -4.22 -14.37 3.68
N ILE A 22 -4.54 -13.65 2.61
CA ILE A 22 -3.82 -13.76 1.34
C ILE A 22 -2.35 -13.39 1.52
N LEU A 23 -2.06 -12.30 2.23
CA LEU A 23 -0.70 -11.86 2.50
C LEU A 23 0.09 -12.90 3.31
N LYS A 24 -0.50 -13.41 4.40
CA LYS A 24 0.17 -14.39 5.26
C LYS A 24 0.42 -15.71 4.56
N GLU A 25 -0.52 -16.16 3.74
CA GLU A 25 -0.33 -17.35 2.93
C GLU A 25 0.71 -17.10 1.83
N GLY A 26 0.58 -15.97 1.15
CA GLY A 26 1.42 -15.66 0.00
C GLY A 26 2.88 -15.47 0.32
N ILE A 27 3.21 -14.93 1.49
CA ILE A 27 4.61 -14.67 1.81
C ILE A 27 5.41 -15.95 2.02
N THR A 28 4.78 -17.04 2.45
CA THR A 28 5.50 -18.27 2.80
C THR A 28 6.22 -18.88 1.61
N ASP A 29 5.67 -18.80 0.41
CA ASP A 29 6.24 -19.35 -0.82
C ASP A 29 6.42 -18.30 -1.91
N SER A 30 6.52 -17.04 -1.51
CA SER A 30 6.80 -15.94 -2.44
C SER A 30 8.15 -16.11 -3.13
N PRO A 31 8.26 -15.71 -4.41
CA PRO A 31 9.55 -15.78 -5.11
C PRO A 31 10.63 -14.88 -4.52
N TYR A 32 10.23 -13.79 -3.87
CA TYR A 32 11.13 -12.90 -3.13
C TYR A 32 10.47 -12.53 -1.81
N ASP A 33 11.30 -12.23 -0.80
CA ASP A 33 10.79 -11.69 0.45
C ASP A 33 10.20 -10.31 0.23
N PHE A 34 9.19 -9.98 1.00
CA PHE A 34 8.58 -8.65 0.93
C PHE A 34 8.00 -8.25 2.28
N GLY A 35 7.75 -6.95 2.43
CA GLY A 35 7.19 -6.40 3.65
C GLY A 35 6.19 -5.32 3.33
N ILE A 36 5.62 -4.74 4.39
CA ILE A 36 4.63 -3.68 4.30
C ILE A 36 5.30 -2.36 4.70
N PRO A 37 5.30 -1.35 3.83
CA PRO A 37 5.89 -0.05 4.18
C PRO A 37 5.00 0.71 5.15
N ARG A 38 5.56 1.77 5.72
CA ARG A 38 4.78 2.69 6.55
C ARG A 38 3.61 3.23 5.74
N ASP A 39 2.42 3.31 6.36
CA ASP A 39 1.17 3.71 5.71
C ASP A 39 0.73 2.78 4.57
N GLY A 40 1.32 1.59 4.47
CA GLY A 40 0.99 0.61 3.43
C GLY A 40 -0.22 -0.25 3.72
N GLY A 41 -0.85 -0.10 4.89
CA GLY A 41 -2.06 -0.80 5.27
C GLY A 41 -3.27 0.12 5.32
N PHE A 42 -4.07 0.01 6.38
CA PHE A 42 -5.24 0.88 6.59
C PHE A 42 -4.80 2.31 6.89
N ARG A 43 -5.52 3.28 6.31
CA ARG A 43 -5.33 4.70 6.59
C ARG A 43 -6.63 5.33 7.05
N THR A 44 -6.56 6.13 8.12
CA THR A 44 -7.68 6.99 8.50
C THR A 44 -7.79 8.17 7.53
N TYR A 45 -8.95 8.84 7.50
CA TYR A 45 -9.11 10.06 6.73
C TYR A 45 -8.08 11.12 7.13
N GLN A 46 -7.87 11.28 8.44
CA GLN A 46 -6.88 12.24 8.95
C GLN A 46 -5.50 11.96 8.40
N ARG A 47 -5.05 10.69 8.44
CA ARG A 47 -3.74 10.31 7.91
C ARG A 47 -3.65 10.56 6.40
N GLN A 48 -4.70 10.21 5.65
CA GLN A 48 -4.74 10.48 4.21
C GLN A 48 -4.64 11.98 3.91
N ALA A 49 -5.32 12.81 4.69
CA ALA A 49 -5.25 14.27 4.55
C ALA A 49 -3.86 14.81 4.88
N GLU A 50 -3.19 14.26 5.90
CA GLU A 50 -1.81 14.62 6.23
C GLU A 50 -0.85 14.28 5.09
N LEU A 51 -1.02 13.10 4.47
CA LEU A 51 -0.24 12.71 3.30
C LEU A 51 -0.53 13.62 2.10
N TYR A 52 -1.80 13.97 1.91
CA TYR A 52 -2.22 14.89 0.85
C TYR A 52 -1.64 16.30 1.03
N ALA A 53 -1.41 16.72 2.29
CA ALA A 53 -0.83 18.02 2.61
C ALA A 53 0.61 18.19 2.12
N ARG A 54 1.32 17.10 1.87
CA ARG A 54 2.70 17.15 1.37
C ARG A 54 2.73 17.77 -0.03
N GLY A 55 3.58 18.79 -0.19
CA GLY A 55 3.70 19.52 -1.45
C GLY A 55 2.56 20.50 -1.72
N ARG A 56 1.76 20.81 -0.70
CA ARG A 56 0.63 21.75 -0.82
C ARG A 56 0.65 22.76 0.31
N THR A 57 0.11 23.95 0.05
CA THR A 57 -0.02 25.02 1.05
C THR A 57 -1.28 24.78 1.88
N THR A 58 -1.32 25.39 3.08
CA THR A 58 -2.53 25.35 3.92
C THR A 58 -3.73 25.94 3.17
N LYS A 59 -3.53 26.98 2.38
CA LYS A 59 -4.61 27.59 1.58
C LYS A 59 -5.17 26.59 0.57
N GLU A 60 -4.30 25.84 -0.13
CA GLU A 60 -4.74 24.80 -1.08
C GLU A 60 -5.59 23.74 -0.38
N LEU A 61 -5.23 23.37 0.86
CA LEU A 61 -6.00 22.41 1.65
C LEU A 61 -7.38 22.96 2.01
N ILE A 62 -7.44 24.20 2.47
CA ILE A 62 -8.71 24.87 2.81
C ILE A 62 -9.61 24.95 1.58
N ASP A 63 -9.07 25.27 0.42
CA ASP A 63 -9.82 25.33 -0.84
C ASP A 63 -10.42 23.95 -1.22
N LYS A 64 -9.84 22.87 -0.72
CA LYS A 64 -10.35 21.50 -0.89
C LYS A 64 -11.24 21.03 0.27
N GLY A 65 -11.57 21.94 1.20
CA GLY A 65 -12.41 21.59 2.34
C GLY A 65 -11.68 20.91 3.49
N ILE A 66 -10.35 20.93 3.49
CA ILE A 66 -9.55 20.33 4.56
C ILE A 66 -9.17 21.43 5.55
N THR A 67 -9.62 21.29 6.79
CA THR A 67 -9.30 22.22 7.87
C THR A 67 -8.59 21.47 9.00
N GLY A 68 -7.81 22.19 9.81
CA GLY A 68 -7.11 21.61 10.94
C GLY A 68 -5.83 20.86 10.60
N ILE A 69 -5.41 20.88 9.34
CA ILE A 69 -4.18 20.26 8.88
C ILE A 69 -3.34 21.32 8.19
N GLU A 70 -2.09 21.43 8.64
CA GLU A 70 -1.15 22.39 8.06
C GLU A 70 -0.54 21.83 6.77
N GLY A 71 -0.48 22.67 5.73
CA GLY A 71 0.19 22.31 4.48
C GLY A 71 1.70 22.13 4.68
N ARG A 72 2.29 21.30 3.87
CA ARG A 72 3.73 21.02 3.88
C ARG A 72 4.29 21.26 2.47
N PRO A 73 4.34 22.54 2.00
CA PRO A 73 4.79 22.84 0.64
C PRO A 73 6.27 22.56 0.42
N ASP A 74 7.05 22.42 1.51
CA ASP A 74 8.46 22.06 1.49
C ASP A 74 8.71 20.57 1.18
N LYS A 75 7.64 19.75 1.18
CA LYS A 75 7.73 18.31 0.91
C LYS A 75 7.28 17.99 -0.51
N SER A 76 7.71 16.82 -1.00
CA SER A 76 7.24 16.32 -2.30
C SER A 76 5.82 15.78 -2.17
N ARG A 77 5.01 15.99 -3.20
CA ARG A 77 3.69 15.38 -3.28
C ARG A 77 3.81 13.86 -3.39
N ILE A 78 3.05 13.12 -2.60
CA ILE A 78 3.07 11.67 -2.57
C ILE A 78 1.69 11.06 -2.84
N THR A 79 0.64 11.86 -2.82
CA THR A 79 -0.70 11.41 -3.20
C THR A 79 -1.45 12.54 -3.88
N TRP A 80 -2.30 12.17 -4.85
CA TRP A 80 -3.13 13.10 -5.62
C TRP A 80 -4.60 13.01 -5.23
N THR A 81 -4.93 12.15 -4.25
CA THR A 81 -6.31 11.91 -3.86
C THR A 81 -6.50 11.99 -2.35
N LEU A 82 -7.66 12.49 -1.94
CA LEU A 82 -8.16 12.42 -0.57
C LEU A 82 -8.93 11.13 -0.31
N LYS A 83 -9.33 10.43 -1.37
CA LYS A 83 -10.03 9.15 -1.28
C LYS A 83 -9.09 8.05 -1.76
N SER A 84 -8.77 7.10 -0.88
CA SER A 84 -7.90 5.99 -1.19
C SER A 84 -8.57 4.69 -0.75
N TYR A 85 -8.34 3.61 -1.48
CA TYR A 85 -8.80 2.28 -1.07
C TYR A 85 -8.20 1.84 0.26
N HIS A 86 -7.05 2.40 0.66
CA HIS A 86 -6.48 2.17 2.00
C HIS A 86 -7.43 2.63 3.11
N MET A 87 -8.28 3.62 2.85
CA MET A 87 -9.27 4.11 3.81
C MET A 87 -10.46 3.18 3.98
N THR A 88 -10.68 2.26 3.02
CA THR A 88 -11.76 1.28 3.08
C THR A 88 -11.29 -0.08 3.57
N SER A 89 -10.04 -0.21 3.98
CA SER A 89 -9.37 -1.47 4.35
C SER A 89 -9.15 -2.43 3.19
N ASN A 90 -9.45 -2.04 1.95
CA ASN A 90 -9.42 -2.91 0.78
C ASN A 90 -8.17 -2.73 -0.07
N ALA A 91 -7.10 -2.24 0.52
CA ALA A 91 -5.83 -2.05 -0.20
C ALA A 91 -4.64 -2.23 0.73
N PHE A 92 -3.52 -2.56 0.13
CA PHE A 92 -2.23 -2.58 0.82
C PHE A 92 -1.11 -2.28 -0.19
N ASP A 93 0.02 -1.83 0.34
CA ASP A 93 1.26 -1.64 -0.41
C ASP A 93 2.31 -2.62 0.10
N ILE A 94 3.26 -2.96 -0.76
CA ILE A 94 4.42 -3.78 -0.41
C ILE A 94 5.72 -3.12 -0.87
N TYR A 95 6.83 -3.58 -0.30
CA TYR A 95 8.17 -3.42 -0.88
C TYR A 95 8.82 -4.80 -0.94
N ALA A 96 9.66 -5.03 -1.93
CA ALA A 96 10.49 -6.23 -1.95
C ALA A 96 11.63 -6.07 -0.96
N TYR A 97 12.03 -7.16 -0.31
CA TYR A 97 13.19 -7.16 0.59
C TYR A 97 14.25 -8.09 0.01
N VAL A 98 15.28 -7.49 -0.56
CA VAL A 98 16.33 -8.22 -1.27
C VAL A 98 17.70 -7.64 -0.89
N ASN A 99 18.69 -8.52 -0.78
CA ASN A 99 20.07 -8.13 -0.46
C ASN A 99 20.17 -7.25 0.80
N GLY A 100 19.31 -7.52 1.80
CA GLY A 100 19.33 -6.82 3.07
C GLY A 100 18.67 -5.45 3.06
N GLY A 101 17.90 -5.12 2.04
CA GLY A 101 17.24 -3.82 1.95
C GLY A 101 15.91 -3.83 1.20
N ALA A 102 15.14 -2.77 1.39
CA ALA A 102 13.89 -2.58 0.67
C ALA A 102 14.18 -2.17 -0.78
N SER A 103 13.39 -2.70 -1.70
CA SER A 103 13.48 -2.36 -3.12
C SER A 103 12.09 -2.24 -3.71
N TRP A 104 11.91 -1.25 -4.57
CA TRP A 104 10.68 -1.06 -5.34
C TRP A 104 10.91 -1.34 -6.83
N ASP A 105 11.99 -2.05 -7.17
CA ASP A 105 12.29 -2.42 -8.55
C ASP A 105 11.27 -3.42 -9.08
N MET A 106 10.81 -3.20 -10.30
CA MET A 106 9.81 -4.05 -10.95
C MET A 106 10.29 -5.47 -11.16
N GLU A 107 11.61 -5.66 -11.30
CA GLU A 107 12.24 -6.97 -11.37
C GLU A 107 11.81 -7.89 -10.22
N TYR A 108 11.60 -7.33 -9.03
CA TYR A 108 11.18 -8.07 -7.84
C TYR A 108 9.67 -7.96 -7.58
N LEU A 109 9.10 -6.78 -7.81
CA LEU A 109 7.68 -6.55 -7.51
C LEU A 109 6.75 -7.33 -8.42
N GLU A 110 7.08 -7.46 -9.71
CA GLU A 110 6.21 -8.17 -10.65
C GLU A 110 6.04 -9.66 -10.29
N PRO A 111 7.12 -10.43 -10.04
CA PRO A 111 6.94 -11.82 -9.62
C PRO A 111 6.15 -11.97 -8.34
N ILE A 112 6.36 -11.09 -7.35
CA ILE A 112 5.60 -11.10 -6.11
C ILE A 112 4.13 -10.81 -6.41
N ALA A 113 3.85 -9.80 -7.23
CA ALA A 113 2.49 -9.43 -7.60
C ALA A 113 1.73 -10.57 -8.28
N ARG A 114 2.35 -11.23 -9.25
CA ARG A 114 1.73 -12.37 -9.94
C ARG A 114 1.44 -13.51 -8.99
N HIS A 115 2.34 -13.74 -8.04
CA HIS A 115 2.16 -14.75 -6.99
C HIS A 115 0.97 -14.42 -6.09
N LEU A 116 0.88 -13.17 -5.60
CA LEU A 116 -0.21 -12.75 -4.72
C LEU A 116 -1.57 -12.80 -5.42
N ILE A 117 -1.62 -12.43 -6.71
CA ILE A 117 -2.85 -12.53 -7.51
C ILE A 117 -3.33 -13.98 -7.60
N LYS A 118 -2.41 -14.94 -7.77
CA LYS A 118 -2.74 -16.37 -7.79
C LYS A 118 -3.25 -16.86 -6.44
N VAL A 119 -2.60 -16.44 -5.36
CA VAL A 119 -3.04 -16.80 -4.00
C VAL A 119 -4.44 -16.25 -3.75
N ALA A 120 -4.69 -15.01 -4.12
CA ALA A 120 -6.01 -14.40 -3.99
C ALA A 120 -7.08 -15.18 -4.76
N ALA A 121 -6.77 -15.59 -5.98
CA ALA A 121 -7.70 -16.37 -6.81
C ALA A 121 -8.11 -17.68 -6.15
N LYS A 122 -7.22 -18.34 -5.42
CA LYS A 122 -7.55 -19.55 -4.66
C LYS A 122 -8.62 -19.29 -3.60
N HIS A 123 -8.69 -18.06 -3.10
CA HIS A 123 -9.70 -17.64 -2.12
C HIS A 123 -10.94 -17.01 -2.78
N GLY A 124 -11.05 -17.09 -4.11
CA GLY A 124 -12.17 -16.52 -4.84
C GLY A 124 -12.12 -14.98 -4.91
N VAL A 125 -10.95 -14.40 -4.74
CA VAL A 125 -10.76 -12.94 -4.69
C VAL A 125 -10.02 -12.46 -5.93
N ILE A 126 -10.53 -11.39 -6.55
CA ILE A 126 -9.84 -10.71 -7.64
C ILE A 126 -9.00 -9.59 -7.03
N LEU A 127 -7.70 -9.81 -6.97
CA LEU A 127 -6.74 -8.83 -6.48
C LEU A 127 -6.18 -8.05 -7.67
N SER A 128 -6.35 -6.75 -7.64
CA SER A 128 -5.83 -5.86 -8.68
C SER A 128 -4.50 -5.27 -8.24
N TRP A 129 -3.54 -5.29 -9.16
CA TRP A 129 -2.21 -4.72 -8.95
C TRP A 129 -2.15 -3.34 -9.60
N GLY A 130 -1.59 -2.36 -8.88
CA GLY A 130 -1.57 -0.97 -9.35
C GLY A 130 -0.89 -0.80 -10.70
N TYR A 131 0.20 -1.52 -10.96
CA TYR A 131 0.88 -1.44 -12.26
C TYR A 131 -0.01 -1.92 -13.41
N ASP A 132 -0.79 -2.98 -13.22
CA ASP A 132 -1.74 -3.44 -14.24
C ASP A 132 -2.83 -2.40 -14.50
N LEU A 133 -3.28 -1.70 -13.43
CA LEU A 133 -4.35 -0.71 -13.52
C LEU A 133 -3.89 0.58 -14.20
N TRP A 134 -2.69 1.07 -13.84
CA TRP A 134 -2.28 2.44 -14.17
C TRP A 134 -0.93 2.54 -14.85
N LYS A 135 -0.22 1.45 -15.10
CA LYS A 135 1.17 1.40 -15.60
C LYS A 135 2.14 2.16 -14.69
N LYS A 136 1.80 2.25 -13.42
CA LYS A 136 2.61 2.83 -12.34
C LYS A 136 2.13 2.25 -11.02
N ASP A 137 2.84 2.55 -9.92
CA ASP A 137 2.50 2.11 -8.57
C ASP A 137 2.54 0.58 -8.44
N GLY A 138 3.69 0.02 -8.73
CA GLY A 138 3.94 -1.41 -8.60
C GLY A 138 3.90 -1.94 -7.16
N ALA A 139 3.85 -1.05 -6.16
CA ALA A 139 3.71 -1.43 -4.76
C ALA A 139 2.24 -1.67 -4.36
N HIS A 140 1.27 -1.11 -5.09
CA HIS A 140 -0.13 -1.03 -4.67
C HIS A 140 -0.99 -2.20 -5.13
N PHE A 141 -1.82 -2.71 -4.20
CA PHE A 141 -2.80 -3.76 -4.45
C PHE A 141 -4.14 -3.38 -3.84
N GLN A 142 -5.23 -3.75 -4.52
CA GLN A 142 -6.57 -3.45 -4.02
C GLN A 142 -7.59 -4.48 -4.48
N ILE A 143 -8.69 -4.55 -3.75
CA ILE A 143 -9.92 -5.24 -4.18
C ILE A 143 -11.04 -4.21 -4.25
N SER A 144 -11.94 -4.41 -5.19
CA SER A 144 -13.08 -3.50 -5.38
C SER A 144 -14.25 -3.91 -4.52
#